data_30757f88f06dd794777df2adcdc8654b
#
_entry.id   30757f88f06dd794777df2adcdc8654b
#
_cell.length_a   1.000
_cell.length_b   1.000
_cell.length_c   1.000
_cell.angle_alpha   90.00
_cell.angle_beta   90.00
_cell.angle_gamma   90.00
#
_symmetry.space_group_name_H-M   'P 1'
#
loop_
_entity.id
_entity.type
_entity.pdbx_description
1 polymer ?
#
loop_
_entity_poly.entity_id
_entity_poly.type
_entity_poly.pdbx_seq_one_letter_code
_entity_poly.pdbx_strand_id
1 'polypeptide(L)'
;MFHIHVGYPNNNIDVSMVMLRYIDAIVGLPSILFDTDVERRNLYGKAGCFRLQKYGFEYRTLSSYWLDNPTRLRFIWLQVMYALHCYERGMDLPSANEVRDAINNNDIDKAQALIRAYS
;
A
#
# COMPACT_ATOMS: atom_id res chain seq x y z
N MET A 1 0.70 -0.98 -15.83
CA MET A 1 0.74 -1.37 -14.39
C MET A 1 1.39 -0.25 -13.59
N PHE A 2 0.84 0.06 -12.42
CA PHE A 2 1.36 1.16 -11.59
C PHE A 2 2.32 0.61 -10.54
N HIS A 3 3.56 1.10 -10.55
CA HIS A 3 4.57 0.73 -9.55
C HIS A 3 5.03 1.97 -8.78
N ILE A 4 5.18 1.81 -7.46
CA ILE A 4 5.78 2.83 -6.61
C ILE A 4 7.16 2.34 -6.21
N HIS A 5 8.18 3.17 -6.49
CA HIS A 5 9.56 2.85 -6.18
C HIS A 5 9.96 3.53 -4.87
N VAL A 6 10.40 2.74 -3.90
CA VAL A 6 10.87 3.25 -2.61
C VAL A 6 12.35 2.94 -2.49
N GLY A 7 13.16 4.00 -2.41
CA GLY A 7 14.61 3.88 -2.26
C GLY A 7 15.07 4.24 -0.85
N TYR A 8 16.05 3.50 -0.34
CA TYR A 8 16.68 3.80 0.93
C TYR A 8 18.11 3.23 0.97
N PRO A 9 19.01 3.81 1.79
CA PRO A 9 20.37 3.31 1.90
C PRO A 9 20.42 1.90 2.47
N ASN A 10 21.40 1.10 2.01
CA ASN A 10 21.64 -0.25 2.53
C ASN A 10 20.42 -1.16 2.42
N ASN A 11 19.97 -1.40 1.18
CA ASN A 11 18.81 -2.25 0.90
C ASN A 11 18.81 -3.52 1.75
N ASN A 12 17.76 -3.71 2.55
CA ASN A 12 17.59 -4.80 3.50
C ASN A 12 16.17 -5.34 3.41
N ILE A 13 16.03 -6.65 3.22
CA ILE A 13 14.72 -7.29 3.07
C ILE A 13 13.83 -7.08 4.30
N ASP A 14 14.39 -7.13 5.50
CA ASP A 14 13.62 -6.96 6.73
C ASP A 14 13.05 -5.54 6.83
N VAL A 15 13.84 -4.53 6.47
CA VAL A 15 13.39 -3.14 6.42
C VAL A 15 12.31 -2.97 5.37
N SER A 16 12.49 -3.55 4.18
CA SER A 16 11.48 -3.50 3.12
C SER A 16 10.16 -4.14 3.56
N MET A 17 10.21 -5.27 4.28
CA MET A 17 8.99 -5.93 4.76
C MET A 17 8.24 -5.08 5.78
N VAL A 18 8.94 -4.37 6.65
CA VAL A 18 8.31 -3.45 7.60
C VAL A 18 7.70 -2.25 6.88
N MET A 19 8.43 -1.63 5.96
CA MET A 19 7.91 -0.52 5.15
C MET A 19 6.66 -0.93 4.37
N LEU A 20 6.65 -2.16 3.81
CA LEU A 20 5.50 -2.69 3.07
C LEU A 20 4.24 -2.75 3.93
N ARG A 21 4.36 -3.07 5.21
CA ARG A 21 3.21 -3.08 6.12
C ARG A 21 2.58 -1.69 6.23
N TYR A 22 3.42 -0.66 6.34
CA TYR A 22 2.93 0.73 6.40
C TYR A 22 2.27 1.14 5.08
N ILE A 23 2.88 0.77 3.95
CA ILE A 23 2.33 1.11 2.64
C ILE A 23 1.01 0.36 2.40
N ASP A 24 0.92 -0.92 2.74
CA ASP A 24 -0.35 -1.65 2.64
C ASP A 24 -1.45 -1.00 3.50
N ALA A 25 -1.14 -0.62 4.73
CA ALA A 25 -2.13 -0.05 5.64
C ALA A 25 -2.56 1.37 5.24
N ILE A 26 -1.64 2.18 4.76
CA ILE A 26 -1.88 3.63 4.54
C ILE A 26 -2.14 3.96 3.07
N VAL A 27 -1.62 3.18 2.14
CA VAL A 27 -1.82 3.37 0.70
C VAL A 27 -2.74 2.31 0.11
N GLY A 28 -2.39 1.03 0.29
CA GLY A 28 -3.13 -0.09 -0.29
C GLY A 28 -4.55 -0.19 0.25
N LEU A 29 -4.70 -0.10 1.56
CA LEU A 29 -6.00 -0.23 2.21
C LEU A 29 -6.98 0.88 1.78
N PRO A 30 -6.63 2.18 1.85
CA PRO A 30 -7.52 3.21 1.32
C PRO A 30 -7.79 3.10 -0.18
N SER A 31 -6.85 2.55 -0.95
CA SER A 31 -7.00 2.45 -2.41
C SER A 31 -8.20 1.62 -2.84
N ILE A 32 -8.57 0.59 -2.08
CA ILE A 32 -9.70 -0.27 -2.43
C ILE A 32 -11.06 0.44 -2.29
N LEU A 33 -11.11 1.55 -1.56
CA LEU A 33 -12.34 2.34 -1.42
C LEU A 33 -12.72 3.02 -2.74
N PHE A 34 -11.77 3.22 -3.64
CA PHE A 34 -11.96 3.90 -4.91
C PHE A 34 -11.74 2.99 -6.11
N ASP A 35 -10.71 2.17 -6.06
CA ASP A 35 -10.36 1.24 -7.13
C ASP A 35 -10.98 -0.12 -6.87
N THR A 36 -12.03 -0.44 -7.60
CA THR A 36 -12.84 -1.64 -7.38
C THR A 36 -12.54 -2.76 -8.39
N ASP A 37 -11.39 -2.73 -9.04
CA ASP A 37 -10.99 -3.77 -10.00
C ASP A 37 -10.61 -5.07 -9.28
N VAL A 38 -11.63 -5.84 -8.89
CA VAL A 38 -11.47 -7.09 -8.14
C VAL A 38 -10.75 -8.15 -8.97
N GLU A 39 -11.05 -8.22 -10.27
CA GLU A 39 -10.44 -9.20 -11.16
C GLU A 39 -8.92 -9.01 -11.24
N ARG A 40 -8.48 -7.78 -11.44
CA ARG A 40 -7.06 -7.46 -11.41
C ARG A 40 -6.43 -7.80 -10.05
N ARG A 41 -7.14 -7.51 -8.96
CA ARG A 41 -6.67 -7.77 -7.59
C ARG A 41 -6.37 -9.23 -7.37
N ASN A 42 -7.20 -10.11 -7.92
CA ASN A 42 -7.00 -11.55 -7.81
C ASN A 42 -5.78 -12.03 -8.58
N LEU A 43 -5.41 -11.35 -9.66
CA LEU A 43 -4.30 -11.75 -10.51
C LEU A 43 -2.97 -11.05 -10.15
N TYR A 44 -3.00 -9.73 -9.89
CA TYR A 44 -1.79 -8.92 -9.79
C TYR A 44 -1.70 -8.03 -8.56
N GLY A 45 -2.83 -7.58 -8.04
CA GLY A 45 -2.90 -6.50 -7.06
C GLY A 45 -3.03 -6.95 -5.61
N LYS A 46 -2.44 -8.07 -5.23
CA LYS A 46 -2.48 -8.55 -3.85
C LYS A 46 -1.72 -7.62 -2.91
N ALA A 47 -2.13 -7.64 -1.62
CA ALA A 47 -1.44 -6.91 -0.57
C ALA A 47 0.02 -7.36 -0.48
N GLY A 48 0.92 -6.41 -0.22
CA GLY A 48 2.34 -6.69 -0.09
C GLY A 48 3.01 -7.14 -1.37
N CYS A 49 2.37 -6.95 -2.53
CA CYS A 49 2.96 -7.32 -3.81
C CYS A 49 4.13 -6.38 -4.12
N PHE A 50 5.35 -6.90 -4.14
CA PHE A 50 6.54 -6.09 -4.30
C PHE A 50 7.63 -6.83 -5.05
N ARG A 51 8.61 -6.05 -5.55
CA ARG A 51 9.84 -6.58 -6.14
C ARG A 51 11.02 -5.87 -5.50
N LEU A 52 11.99 -6.65 -4.99
CA LEU A 52 13.20 -6.11 -4.42
C LEU A 52 14.10 -5.55 -5.52
N GLN A 53 14.69 -4.38 -5.28
CA GLN A 53 15.58 -3.68 -6.19
C GLN A 53 16.87 -3.30 -5.46
N LYS A 54 17.90 -2.89 -6.21
CA LYS A 54 19.16 -2.46 -5.62
C LYS A 54 19.02 -1.23 -4.72
N TYR A 55 18.07 -0.35 -5.05
CA TYR A 55 17.82 0.90 -4.33
C TYR A 55 16.82 0.74 -3.17
N GLY A 56 16.10 -0.37 -3.09
CA GLY A 56 15.01 -0.58 -2.15
C GLY A 56 13.99 -1.57 -2.70
N PHE A 57 12.77 -1.13 -2.99
CA PHE A 57 11.74 -2.02 -3.56
C PHE A 57 10.72 -1.27 -4.42
N GLU A 58 9.99 -2.03 -5.26
CA GLU A 58 8.84 -1.57 -6.03
C GLU A 58 7.57 -2.10 -5.38
N TYR A 59 6.64 -1.20 -5.02
CA TYR A 59 5.32 -1.59 -4.56
C TYR A 59 4.39 -1.74 -5.77
N ARG A 60 3.75 -2.90 -5.91
CA ARG A 60 3.05 -3.32 -7.13
C ARG A 60 1.56 -3.61 -6.91
N THR A 61 1.01 -3.28 -5.76
CA THR A 61 -0.39 -3.60 -5.41
C THR A 61 -1.40 -2.73 -6.18
N LEU A 62 -1.04 -1.50 -6.52
CA LEU A 62 -1.96 -0.53 -7.12
C LEU A 62 -2.16 -0.74 -8.62
N SER A 63 -3.37 -0.40 -9.11
CA SER A 63 -3.68 -0.46 -10.54
C SER A 63 -3.38 0.84 -11.26
N SER A 64 -3.46 0.81 -12.60
CA SER A 64 -3.29 2.01 -13.43
C SER A 64 -4.42 3.04 -13.24
N TYR A 65 -5.51 2.69 -12.54
CA TYR A 65 -6.58 3.62 -12.16
C TYR A 65 -6.01 4.92 -11.60
N TRP A 66 -4.94 4.83 -10.81
CA TRP A 66 -4.33 5.98 -10.14
C TRP A 66 -3.49 6.87 -11.06
N LEU A 67 -3.18 6.38 -12.28
CA LEU A 67 -2.45 7.16 -13.28
C LEU A 67 -3.34 8.00 -14.17
N ASP A 68 -4.65 7.72 -14.23
CA ASP A 68 -5.56 8.31 -15.19
C ASP A 68 -5.90 9.78 -14.91
N ASN A 69 -5.55 10.26 -13.72
CA ASN A 69 -5.99 11.58 -13.28
C ASN A 69 -4.95 12.20 -12.34
N PRO A 70 -4.51 13.45 -12.58
CA PRO A 70 -3.52 14.09 -11.72
C PRO A 70 -3.92 14.18 -10.25
N THR A 71 -5.20 14.35 -9.96
CA THR A 71 -5.72 14.40 -8.59
C THR A 71 -5.55 13.05 -7.88
N ARG A 72 -5.83 11.94 -8.60
CA ARG A 72 -5.63 10.59 -8.07
C ARG A 72 -4.16 10.32 -7.81
N LEU A 73 -3.30 10.68 -8.75
CA LEU A 73 -1.87 10.47 -8.62
C LEU A 73 -1.31 11.27 -7.44
N ARG A 74 -1.77 12.51 -7.25
CA ARG A 74 -1.37 13.35 -6.12
C ARG A 74 -1.83 12.73 -4.79
N PHE A 75 -3.03 12.19 -4.74
CA PHE A 75 -3.53 11.50 -3.54
C PHE A 75 -2.61 10.35 -3.15
N ILE A 76 -2.24 9.49 -4.11
CA ILE A 76 -1.34 8.37 -3.85
C ILE A 76 0.04 8.87 -3.39
N TRP A 77 0.57 9.90 -4.04
CA TRP A 77 1.85 10.49 -3.63
C TRP A 77 1.84 10.93 -2.17
N LEU A 78 0.79 11.66 -1.77
CA LEU A 78 0.66 12.14 -0.39
C LEU A 78 0.51 10.97 0.60
N GLN A 79 -0.23 9.94 0.22
CA GLN A 79 -0.41 8.75 1.06
C GLN A 79 0.90 7.99 1.23
N VAL A 80 1.70 7.85 0.18
CA VAL A 80 3.02 7.21 0.26
C VAL A 80 3.94 8.01 1.19
N MET A 81 3.99 9.33 1.05
CA MET A 81 4.81 10.18 1.92
C MET A 81 4.36 10.04 3.38
N TYR A 82 3.07 9.99 3.62
CA TYR A 82 2.53 9.79 4.97
C TYR A 82 2.90 8.41 5.53
N ALA A 83 2.81 7.37 4.71
CA ALA A 83 3.19 6.01 5.12
C ALA A 83 4.65 5.94 5.57
N LEU A 84 5.56 6.55 4.81
CA LEU A 84 6.97 6.58 5.16
C LEU A 84 7.22 7.39 6.44
N HIS A 85 6.49 8.48 6.62
CA HIS A 85 6.56 9.28 7.84
C HIS A 85 6.11 8.46 9.05
N CYS A 86 5.00 7.73 8.94
CA CYS A 86 4.50 6.86 10.01
C CYS A 86 5.49 5.74 10.32
N TYR A 87 6.12 5.18 9.30
CA TYR A 87 7.17 4.18 9.48
C TYR A 87 8.33 4.75 10.31
N GLU A 88 8.81 5.94 9.98
CA GLU A 88 9.91 6.58 10.70
C GLU A 88 9.57 6.84 12.17
N ARG A 89 8.31 7.16 12.44
CA ARG A 89 7.84 7.42 13.81
C ARG A 89 7.44 6.16 14.57
N GLY A 90 7.45 5.01 13.93
CA GLY A 90 7.05 3.76 14.57
C GLY A 90 5.59 3.70 14.98
N MET A 91 4.70 4.31 14.20
CA MET A 91 3.27 4.35 14.52
C MET A 91 2.68 2.94 14.53
N ASP A 92 1.79 2.65 15.50
CA ASP A 92 1.10 1.37 15.57
C ASP A 92 0.15 1.18 14.39
N LEU A 93 0.14 -0.04 13.84
CA LEU A 93 -0.70 -0.42 12.71
C LEU A 93 -1.72 -1.48 13.13
N PRO A 94 -2.85 -1.58 12.40
CA PRO A 94 -3.73 -2.75 12.52
C PRO A 94 -2.99 -4.04 12.19
N SER A 95 -3.57 -5.18 12.57
CA SER A 95 -3.00 -6.49 12.25
C SER A 95 -2.70 -6.63 10.76
N ALA A 96 -1.47 -7.06 10.43
CA ALA A 96 -1.06 -7.28 9.05
C ALA A 96 -1.99 -8.27 8.32
N ASN A 97 -2.45 -9.32 8.99
CA ASN A 97 -3.36 -10.30 8.41
C ASN A 97 -4.71 -9.67 8.06
N GLU A 98 -5.26 -8.82 8.91
CA GLU A 98 -6.53 -8.15 8.64
C GLU A 98 -6.41 -7.16 7.50
N VAL A 99 -5.32 -6.40 7.43
CA VAL A 99 -5.05 -5.48 6.32
C VAL A 99 -4.96 -6.25 5.00
N ARG A 100 -4.21 -7.34 4.98
CA ARG A 100 -4.05 -8.17 3.79
C ARG A 100 -5.37 -8.78 3.34
N ASP A 101 -6.17 -9.29 4.28
CA ASP A 101 -7.48 -9.86 3.96
C ASP A 101 -8.41 -8.82 3.35
N ALA A 102 -8.45 -7.62 3.90
CA ALA A 102 -9.28 -6.55 3.38
C ALA A 102 -8.88 -6.18 1.95
N ILE A 103 -7.58 -6.02 1.69
CA ILE A 103 -7.08 -5.69 0.35
C ILE A 103 -7.34 -6.83 -0.63
N ASN A 104 -6.96 -8.05 -0.26
CA ASN A 104 -7.02 -9.21 -1.16
C ASN A 104 -8.45 -9.59 -1.53
N ASN A 105 -9.40 -9.38 -0.61
CA ASN A 105 -10.81 -9.68 -0.82
C ASN A 105 -11.62 -8.46 -1.25
N ASN A 106 -10.98 -7.31 -1.41
CA ASN A 106 -11.64 -6.04 -1.73
C ASN A 106 -12.79 -5.73 -0.77
N ASP A 107 -12.55 -5.96 0.52
CA ASP A 107 -13.56 -5.82 1.58
C ASP A 107 -13.60 -4.38 2.07
N ILE A 108 -14.48 -3.59 1.46
CA ILE A 108 -14.59 -2.16 1.70
C ILE A 108 -14.98 -1.85 3.15
N ASP A 109 -15.92 -2.60 3.72
CA ASP A 109 -16.38 -2.37 5.09
C ASP A 109 -15.27 -2.63 6.10
N LYS A 110 -14.53 -3.72 5.91
CA LYS A 110 -13.38 -4.05 6.75
C LYS A 110 -12.27 -3.00 6.62
N ALA A 111 -12.02 -2.55 5.39
CA ALA A 111 -11.03 -1.50 5.13
C ALA A 111 -11.38 -0.21 5.86
N GLN A 112 -12.63 0.22 5.79
CA GLN A 112 -13.10 1.41 6.49
C GLN A 112 -12.94 1.30 8.00
N ALA A 113 -13.28 0.14 8.57
CA ALA A 113 -13.11 -0.10 9.99
C ALA A 113 -11.65 -0.05 10.43
N LEU A 114 -10.75 -0.66 9.66
CA LEU A 114 -9.32 -0.66 9.95
C LEU A 114 -8.72 0.74 9.82
N ILE A 115 -9.13 1.51 8.81
CA ILE A 115 -8.67 2.89 8.63
C ILE A 115 -9.07 3.75 9.82
N ARG A 116 -10.29 3.61 10.31
CA ARG A 116 -10.74 4.34 11.50
C ARG A 116 -9.92 4.03 12.74
N ALA A 117 -9.43 2.80 12.85
CA ALA A 117 -8.67 2.36 14.00
C ALA A 117 -7.31 3.06 14.13
N TYR A 118 -6.71 3.52 13.02
CA TYR A 118 -5.42 4.22 13.07
C TYR A 118 -5.49 5.70 12.69
N SER A 119 -6.67 6.21 12.44
CA SER A 119 -6.86 7.63 12.05
C SER A 119 -6.95 8.56 13.24
#